data_fad5dcfbc2accc5767b7e1a63e7edb0e
#
_entry.id   fad5dcfbc2accc5767b7e1a63e7edb0e
#
_cell.length_a   1.000
_cell.length_b   1.000
_cell.length_c   1.000
_cell.angle_alpha   90.00
_cell.angle_beta   90.00
_cell.angle_gamma   90.00
#
_symmetry.space_group_name_H-M   'P 1'
#
loop_
_entity.id
_entity.type
_entity.pdbx_description
1 polymer ?
#
loop_
_entity_poly.entity_id
_entity_poly.type
_entity_poly.pdbx_seq_one_letter_code
_entity_poly.pdbx_strand_id
1 'polypeptide(L)'
;MVETQRGAVLVTGGARRVGRAFIEALAADGHPCAVHYNTSSDEADALVEAIRSAGGAACAVGADLSDAEAAEGLIDRAAAQLGPITLLVNSASIFEDDQPDTITADSFNRHMRANLLAPGLLSKAFAAQAPAGSLIVNLLDYKLFNVNADYFSYTLSKAGLKAMTEMLARDLAPSVRVCGIAPGLTLPSPYHSEDEFERLHHDNPLGVGPTTEDLVRALRFFRDSAPVSGQIVCVDGGQHFDPRLTRDVFGAL
;
A
#
# COMPACT_ATOMS: atom_id res chain seq x y z
N MET A 1 -31.74 -4.71 -14.40
CA MET A 1 -30.33 -5.16 -14.34
C MET A 1 -30.02 -5.35 -12.87
N VAL A 2 -29.67 -6.54 -12.43
CA VAL A 2 -29.19 -6.75 -11.06
C VAL A 2 -27.82 -6.07 -10.99
N GLU A 3 -27.73 -4.99 -10.23
CA GLU A 3 -26.46 -4.35 -9.92
C GLU A 3 -25.61 -5.42 -9.22
N THR A 4 -24.59 -5.93 -9.89
CA THR A 4 -23.65 -6.88 -9.29
C THR A 4 -22.94 -6.11 -8.17
N GLN A 5 -23.30 -6.41 -6.93
CA GLN A 5 -22.71 -5.81 -5.75
C GLN A 5 -21.19 -6.03 -5.84
N ARG A 6 -20.43 -4.94 -5.87
CA ARG A 6 -18.96 -5.00 -5.93
C ARG A 6 -18.45 -5.63 -4.64
N GLY A 7 -17.45 -6.50 -4.74
CA GLY A 7 -16.89 -7.17 -3.57
C GLY A 7 -16.21 -6.18 -2.61
N ALA A 8 -16.15 -6.55 -1.34
CA ALA A 8 -15.56 -5.71 -0.31
C ALA A 8 -14.03 -5.60 -0.48
N VAL A 9 -13.48 -4.47 -0.03
CA VAL A 9 -12.05 -4.17 -0.10
C VAL A 9 -11.49 -3.89 1.28
N LEU A 10 -10.23 -4.28 1.52
CA LEU A 10 -9.47 -3.91 2.71
C LEU A 10 -8.22 -3.14 2.29
N VAL A 11 -8.02 -1.95 2.87
CA VAL A 11 -6.79 -1.16 2.70
C VAL A 11 -6.10 -1.02 4.04
N THR A 12 -4.89 -1.56 4.17
CA THR A 12 -4.09 -1.36 5.38
C THR A 12 -3.51 0.05 5.41
N GLY A 13 -3.52 0.70 6.59
CA GLY A 13 -3.20 2.12 6.71
C GLY A 13 -4.20 3.02 5.96
N GLY A 14 -5.46 2.58 5.83
CA GLY A 14 -6.50 3.23 5.05
C GLY A 14 -7.04 4.55 5.61
N ALA A 15 -6.70 4.90 6.86
CA ALA A 15 -7.23 6.11 7.51
C ALA A 15 -6.56 7.41 7.04
N ARG A 16 -5.34 7.36 6.52
CA ARG A 16 -4.51 8.54 6.22
C ARG A 16 -3.77 8.41 4.88
N ARG A 17 -3.30 9.54 4.36
CA ARG A 17 -2.35 9.64 3.24
C ARG A 17 -2.80 8.85 2.00
N VAL A 18 -1.90 8.09 1.37
CA VAL A 18 -2.18 7.28 0.17
C VAL A 18 -3.27 6.23 0.42
N GLY A 19 -3.25 5.56 1.58
CA GLY A 19 -4.27 4.57 1.93
C GLY A 19 -5.68 5.16 1.97
N ARG A 20 -5.83 6.38 2.50
CA ARG A 20 -7.10 7.12 2.51
C ARG A 20 -7.58 7.43 1.08
N ALA A 21 -6.68 7.88 0.20
CA ALA A 21 -7.04 8.16 -1.19
C ALA A 21 -7.54 6.89 -1.92
N PHE A 22 -6.94 5.73 -1.63
CA PHE A 22 -7.44 4.45 -2.15
C PHE A 22 -8.84 4.12 -1.61
N ILE A 23 -9.09 4.29 -0.31
CA ILE A 23 -10.41 4.05 0.29
C ILE A 23 -11.46 4.97 -0.33
N GLU A 24 -11.19 6.28 -0.41
CA GLU A 24 -12.12 7.27 -0.99
C GLU A 24 -12.47 6.93 -2.44
N ALA A 25 -11.48 6.57 -3.25
CA ALA A 25 -11.67 6.19 -4.65
C ALA A 25 -12.46 4.88 -4.80
N LEU A 26 -12.14 3.85 -3.99
CA LEU A 26 -12.83 2.56 -4.04
C LEU A 26 -14.27 2.67 -3.53
N ALA A 27 -14.51 3.49 -2.51
CA ALA A 27 -15.88 3.79 -2.04
C ALA A 27 -16.70 4.54 -3.10
N ALA A 28 -16.10 5.53 -3.77
CA ALA A 28 -16.73 6.24 -4.90
C ALA A 28 -17.02 5.30 -6.08
N ASP A 29 -16.20 4.26 -6.28
CA ASP A 29 -16.43 3.21 -7.26
C ASP A 29 -17.50 2.20 -6.79
N GLY A 30 -18.09 2.33 -5.59
CA GLY A 30 -19.17 1.51 -5.07
C GLY A 30 -18.72 0.22 -4.36
N HIS A 31 -17.46 0.12 -3.94
CA HIS A 31 -16.99 -0.98 -3.12
C HIS A 31 -17.31 -0.78 -1.64
N PRO A 32 -17.80 -1.80 -0.90
CA PRO A 32 -17.75 -1.79 0.56
C PRO A 32 -16.30 -1.72 1.04
N CYS A 33 -15.95 -0.80 1.95
CA CYS A 33 -14.58 -0.49 2.31
C CYS A 33 -14.27 -0.79 3.79
N ALA A 34 -13.31 -1.67 4.05
CA ALA A 34 -12.70 -1.85 5.36
C ALA A 34 -11.48 -0.93 5.49
N VAL A 35 -11.56 0.03 6.38
CA VAL A 35 -10.52 1.02 6.67
C VAL A 35 -9.68 0.49 7.84
N HIS A 36 -8.49 -0.07 7.54
CA HIS A 36 -7.60 -0.47 8.62
C HIS A 36 -6.78 0.72 9.14
N TYR A 37 -6.60 0.77 10.46
CA TYR A 37 -5.76 1.71 11.17
C TYR A 37 -4.99 1.01 12.32
N ASN A 38 -3.86 1.61 12.75
CA ASN A 38 -3.19 1.23 14.00
C ASN A 38 -3.59 2.22 15.11
N THR A 39 -3.14 3.47 15.04
CA THR A 39 -3.37 4.50 16.08
C THR A 39 -4.32 5.61 15.64
N SER A 40 -4.75 5.62 14.37
CA SER A 40 -5.57 6.70 13.76
C SER A 40 -7.06 6.34 13.78
N SER A 41 -7.61 6.02 14.97
CA SER A 41 -9.03 5.64 15.12
C SER A 41 -9.96 6.76 14.67
N ASP A 42 -9.71 7.99 15.13
CA ASP A 42 -10.61 9.12 14.87
C ASP A 42 -10.70 9.44 13.37
N GLU A 43 -9.57 9.38 12.65
CA GLU A 43 -9.56 9.58 11.18
C GLU A 43 -10.22 8.42 10.45
N ALA A 44 -10.08 7.18 10.94
CA ALA A 44 -10.75 6.02 10.37
C ALA A 44 -12.27 6.12 10.56
N ASP A 45 -12.73 6.47 11.75
CA ASP A 45 -14.15 6.62 12.07
C ASP A 45 -14.78 7.77 11.28
N ALA A 46 -14.09 8.92 11.18
CA ALA A 46 -14.54 10.06 10.38
C ALA A 46 -14.65 9.69 8.88
N LEU A 47 -13.71 8.91 8.36
CA LEU A 47 -13.76 8.45 6.96
C LEU A 47 -14.90 7.46 6.72
N VAL A 48 -15.11 6.51 7.64
CA VAL A 48 -16.22 5.56 7.59
C VAL A 48 -17.57 6.30 7.61
N GLU A 49 -17.72 7.28 8.50
CA GLU A 49 -18.95 8.07 8.57
C GLU A 49 -19.19 8.88 7.29
N ALA A 50 -18.17 9.49 6.71
CA ALA A 50 -18.27 10.20 5.44
C ALA A 50 -18.74 9.28 4.29
N ILE A 51 -18.19 8.06 4.21
CA ILE A 51 -18.58 7.07 3.19
C ILE A 51 -20.03 6.63 3.40
N ARG A 52 -20.44 6.35 4.66
CA ARG A 52 -21.80 5.95 4.98
C ARG A 52 -22.82 7.05 4.70
N SER A 53 -22.48 8.29 5.04
CA SER A 53 -23.32 9.46 4.77
C SER A 53 -23.52 9.72 3.27
N ALA A 54 -22.54 9.31 2.43
CA ALA A 54 -22.65 9.31 0.98
C ALA A 54 -23.40 8.09 0.40
N GLY A 55 -23.94 7.20 1.27
CA GLY A 55 -24.70 6.01 0.87
C GLY A 55 -23.84 4.77 0.60
N GLY A 56 -22.52 4.83 0.83
CA GLY A 56 -21.61 3.69 0.71
C GLY A 56 -21.61 2.80 1.97
N ALA A 57 -20.96 1.65 1.87
CA ALA A 57 -20.74 0.74 2.99
C ALA A 57 -19.26 0.79 3.42
N ALA A 58 -19.00 1.00 4.72
CA ALA A 58 -17.63 0.98 5.23
C ALA A 58 -17.59 0.54 6.69
N CYS A 59 -16.44 0.03 7.13
CA CYS A 59 -16.15 -0.22 8.55
C CYS A 59 -14.70 0.15 8.88
N ALA A 60 -14.45 0.50 10.13
CA ALA A 60 -13.11 0.69 10.67
C ALA A 60 -12.63 -0.58 11.37
N VAL A 61 -11.38 -1.01 11.13
CA VAL A 61 -10.81 -2.21 11.74
C VAL A 61 -9.40 -1.90 12.28
N GLY A 62 -9.30 -1.77 13.60
CA GLY A 62 -8.04 -1.48 14.28
C GLY A 62 -7.16 -2.73 14.43
N ALA A 63 -5.86 -2.62 14.11
CA ALA A 63 -4.85 -3.66 14.38
C ALA A 63 -3.44 -3.05 14.42
N ASP A 64 -2.59 -3.55 15.30
CA ASP A 64 -1.14 -3.36 15.18
C ASP A 64 -0.59 -4.47 14.27
N LEU A 65 -0.16 -4.11 13.07
CA LEU A 65 0.39 -5.07 12.11
C LEU A 65 1.80 -5.58 12.47
N SER A 66 2.45 -5.04 13.49
CA SER A 66 3.66 -5.63 14.05
C SER A 66 3.37 -6.86 14.92
N ASP A 67 2.11 -7.04 15.35
CA ASP A 67 1.59 -8.23 16.00
C ASP A 67 1.05 -9.21 14.94
N ALA A 68 1.67 -10.38 14.89
CA ALA A 68 1.32 -11.40 13.89
C ALA A 68 -0.12 -11.94 14.05
N GLU A 69 -0.61 -12.12 15.27
CA GLU A 69 -1.96 -12.60 15.54
C GLU A 69 -3.01 -11.54 15.12
N ALA A 70 -2.76 -10.27 15.43
CA ALA A 70 -3.60 -9.16 15.02
C ALA A 70 -3.67 -9.03 13.48
N ALA A 71 -2.54 -9.24 12.80
CA ALA A 71 -2.47 -9.23 11.34
C ALA A 71 -3.23 -10.42 10.72
N GLU A 72 -3.03 -11.64 11.21
CA GLU A 72 -3.74 -12.83 10.69
C GLU A 72 -5.27 -12.72 10.84
N GLY A 73 -5.75 -12.17 11.97
CA GLY A 73 -7.19 -12.01 12.22
C GLY A 73 -7.85 -10.84 11.51
N LEU A 74 -7.10 -9.96 10.83
CA LEU A 74 -7.65 -8.72 10.28
C LEU A 74 -8.63 -8.96 9.11
N ILE A 75 -8.32 -9.89 8.22
CA ILE A 75 -9.17 -10.25 7.07
C ILE A 75 -10.53 -10.77 7.55
N ASP A 76 -10.54 -11.67 8.50
CA ASP A 76 -11.78 -12.26 9.03
C ASP A 76 -12.66 -11.22 9.73
N ARG A 77 -12.03 -10.30 10.49
CA ARG A 77 -12.76 -9.19 11.16
C ARG A 77 -13.39 -8.22 10.16
N ALA A 78 -12.72 -7.95 9.05
CA ALA A 78 -13.26 -7.13 7.97
C ALA A 78 -14.38 -7.87 7.22
N ALA A 79 -14.15 -9.12 6.87
CA ALA A 79 -15.11 -9.96 6.16
C ALA A 79 -16.40 -10.21 6.96
N ALA A 80 -16.31 -10.33 8.28
CA ALA A 80 -17.47 -10.47 9.16
C ALA A 80 -18.42 -9.26 9.10
N GLN A 81 -17.92 -8.08 8.73
CA GLN A 81 -18.73 -6.85 8.65
C GLN A 81 -19.21 -6.53 7.23
N LEU A 82 -18.43 -6.86 6.20
CA LEU A 82 -18.68 -6.41 4.83
C LEU A 82 -18.87 -7.57 3.83
N GLY A 83 -18.77 -8.81 4.28
CA GLY A 83 -18.71 -9.97 3.40
C GLY A 83 -17.28 -10.24 2.86
N PRO A 84 -17.12 -11.24 1.99
CA PRO A 84 -15.82 -11.67 1.48
C PRO A 84 -15.00 -10.51 0.90
N ILE A 85 -13.74 -10.40 1.32
CA ILE A 85 -12.81 -9.39 0.80
C ILE A 85 -12.29 -9.86 -0.55
N THR A 86 -12.49 -9.06 -1.60
CA THR A 86 -12.09 -9.36 -2.98
C THR A 86 -10.88 -8.56 -3.46
N LEU A 87 -10.54 -7.49 -2.73
CA LEU A 87 -9.35 -6.67 -2.98
C LEU A 87 -8.66 -6.36 -1.65
N LEU A 88 -7.40 -6.76 -1.54
CA LEU A 88 -6.50 -6.38 -0.45
C LEU A 88 -5.46 -5.40 -0.97
N VAL A 89 -5.36 -4.22 -0.34
CA VAL A 89 -4.28 -3.27 -0.59
C VAL A 89 -3.37 -3.18 0.63
N ASN A 90 -2.17 -3.73 0.52
CA ASN A 90 -1.14 -3.62 1.54
C ASN A 90 -0.43 -2.26 1.42
N SER A 91 -1.00 -1.23 2.08
CA SER A 91 -0.51 0.16 2.04
C SER A 91 0.13 0.62 3.36
N ALA A 92 -0.14 -0.04 4.48
CA ALA A 92 0.52 0.27 5.75
C ALA A 92 2.03 0.06 5.65
N SER A 93 2.80 1.01 6.20
CA SER A 93 4.26 0.95 6.20
C SER A 93 4.83 1.78 7.34
N ILE A 94 5.92 1.32 7.94
CA ILE A 94 6.84 2.14 8.72
C ILE A 94 7.94 2.62 7.79
N PHE A 95 8.33 3.89 7.96
CA PHE A 95 9.40 4.54 7.22
C PHE A 95 10.23 5.34 8.22
N GLU A 96 11.30 4.75 8.73
CA GLU A 96 12.21 5.32 9.73
C GLU A 96 13.64 5.27 9.19
N ASP A 97 14.43 6.30 9.47
CA ASP A 97 15.80 6.36 8.99
C ASP A 97 16.70 5.42 9.79
N ASP A 98 17.46 4.60 9.06
CA ASP A 98 18.68 3.93 9.53
C ASP A 98 19.60 3.72 8.33
N GLN A 99 20.88 3.54 8.63
CA GLN A 99 21.96 3.36 7.65
C GLN A 99 22.67 2.03 7.94
N PRO A 100 23.53 1.51 7.03
CA PRO A 100 24.28 0.27 7.29
C PRO A 100 25.14 0.29 8.55
N ASP A 101 25.59 1.47 9.01
CA ASP A 101 26.41 1.65 10.21
C ASP A 101 25.59 2.00 11.46
N THR A 102 24.33 2.36 11.32
CA THR A 102 23.42 2.70 12.45
C THR A 102 22.30 1.68 12.66
N ILE A 103 22.19 0.68 11.80
CA ILE A 103 21.17 -0.38 11.93
C ILE A 103 21.23 -1.05 13.30
N THR A 104 20.06 -1.31 13.86
CA THR A 104 19.89 -2.12 15.07
C THR A 104 18.96 -3.30 14.79
N ALA A 105 19.06 -4.36 15.59
CA ALA A 105 18.12 -5.47 15.50
C ALA A 105 16.67 -5.01 15.69
N ASP A 106 16.45 -3.98 16.48
CA ASP A 106 15.14 -3.44 16.78
C ASP A 106 14.57 -2.65 15.60
N SER A 107 15.33 -1.71 14.99
CA SER A 107 14.89 -0.98 13.79
C SER A 107 14.61 -1.95 12.63
N PHE A 108 15.51 -2.91 12.41
CA PHE A 108 15.35 -3.93 11.37
C PHE A 108 14.08 -4.77 11.59
N ASN A 109 13.89 -5.30 12.81
CA ASN A 109 12.74 -6.14 13.11
C ASN A 109 11.40 -5.39 13.00
N ARG A 110 11.33 -4.10 13.40
CA ARG A 110 10.11 -3.29 13.22
C ARG A 110 9.73 -3.19 11.75
N HIS A 111 10.69 -2.83 10.88
CA HIS A 111 10.43 -2.74 9.43
C HIS A 111 10.03 -4.09 8.84
N MET A 112 10.75 -5.17 9.16
CA MET A 112 10.45 -6.50 8.65
C MET A 112 9.07 -7.01 9.09
N ARG A 113 8.66 -6.74 10.33
CA ARG A 113 7.36 -7.15 10.83
C ARG A 113 6.22 -6.40 10.13
N ALA A 114 6.28 -5.06 10.10
CA ALA A 114 5.19 -4.25 9.56
C ALA A 114 5.13 -4.26 8.03
N ASN A 115 6.29 -4.16 7.35
CA ASN A 115 6.33 -3.95 5.90
C ASN A 115 6.43 -5.24 5.09
N LEU A 116 6.83 -6.37 5.70
CA LEU A 116 7.02 -7.64 4.99
C LEU A 116 6.20 -8.78 5.60
N LEU A 117 6.37 -9.09 6.89
CA LEU A 117 5.69 -10.21 7.51
C LEU A 117 4.16 -10.01 7.50
N ALA A 118 3.69 -8.85 7.92
CA ALA A 118 2.26 -8.54 7.96
C ALA A 118 1.58 -8.66 6.58
N PRO A 119 2.09 -8.07 5.48
CA PRO A 119 1.58 -8.34 4.14
C PRO A 119 1.54 -9.83 3.77
N GLY A 120 2.53 -10.62 4.20
CA GLY A 120 2.54 -12.07 3.99
C GLY A 120 1.42 -12.79 4.73
N LEU A 121 1.23 -12.48 6.01
CA LEU A 121 0.15 -13.05 6.84
C LEU A 121 -1.24 -12.64 6.33
N LEU A 122 -1.40 -11.37 5.98
CA LEU A 122 -2.62 -10.85 5.37
C LEU A 122 -2.93 -11.51 4.03
N SER A 123 -1.92 -11.73 3.18
CA SER A 123 -2.08 -12.39 1.89
C SER A 123 -2.49 -13.86 2.06
N LYS A 124 -1.91 -14.57 3.04
CA LYS A 124 -2.30 -15.93 3.43
C LYS A 124 -3.77 -15.98 3.87
N ALA A 125 -4.17 -15.13 4.81
CA ALA A 125 -5.54 -15.07 5.31
C ALA A 125 -6.53 -14.66 4.20
N PHE A 126 -6.15 -13.70 3.35
CA PHE A 126 -6.94 -13.28 2.20
C PHE A 126 -7.16 -14.43 1.21
N ALA A 127 -6.11 -15.14 0.80
CA ALA A 127 -6.20 -16.23 -0.15
C ALA A 127 -7.09 -17.39 0.33
N ALA A 128 -7.18 -17.59 1.65
CA ALA A 128 -8.01 -18.64 2.25
C ALA A 128 -9.53 -18.40 2.08
N GLN A 129 -9.96 -17.14 1.94
CA GLN A 129 -11.39 -16.78 1.84
C GLN A 129 -11.77 -16.08 0.52
N ALA A 130 -10.80 -15.56 -0.23
CA ALA A 130 -11.05 -14.73 -1.40
C ALA A 130 -11.71 -15.53 -2.54
N PRO A 131 -12.81 -15.02 -3.12
CA PRO A 131 -13.39 -15.61 -4.32
C PRO A 131 -12.41 -15.57 -5.51
N ALA A 132 -12.61 -16.47 -6.46
CA ALA A 132 -11.81 -16.46 -7.69
C ALA A 132 -11.91 -15.11 -8.43
N GLY A 133 -10.79 -14.64 -8.97
CA GLY A 133 -10.70 -13.33 -9.63
C GLY A 133 -10.32 -12.18 -8.69
N SER A 134 -10.11 -12.47 -7.40
CA SER A 134 -9.67 -11.48 -6.41
C SER A 134 -8.26 -10.95 -6.68
N LEU A 135 -7.91 -9.83 -6.03
CA LEU A 135 -6.65 -9.11 -6.26
C LEU A 135 -5.99 -8.69 -4.96
N ILE A 136 -4.67 -8.85 -4.90
CA ILE A 136 -3.80 -8.22 -3.90
C ILE A 136 -2.96 -7.15 -4.59
N VAL A 137 -2.88 -5.95 -4.01
CA VAL A 137 -1.98 -4.89 -4.46
C VAL A 137 -1.06 -4.50 -3.31
N ASN A 138 0.25 -4.64 -3.53
CA ASN A 138 1.27 -4.24 -2.58
C ASN A 138 1.79 -2.84 -2.92
N LEU A 139 1.77 -1.91 -1.96
CA LEU A 139 2.39 -0.61 -2.09
C LEU A 139 3.89 -0.74 -1.80
N LEU A 140 4.67 -0.61 -2.86
CA LEU A 140 6.12 -0.71 -2.90
C LEU A 140 6.77 0.68 -2.83
N ASP A 141 7.91 0.83 -3.51
CA ASP A 141 8.66 2.08 -3.61
C ASP A 141 9.48 2.09 -4.90
N TYR A 142 9.59 3.25 -5.58
CA TYR A 142 10.42 3.39 -6.79
C TYR A 142 11.90 3.09 -6.52
N LYS A 143 12.36 3.36 -5.30
CA LYS A 143 13.73 3.11 -4.84
C LYS A 143 14.19 1.66 -5.07
N LEU A 144 13.27 0.70 -5.15
CA LEU A 144 13.58 -0.70 -5.44
C LEU A 144 14.10 -0.96 -6.87
N PHE A 145 14.03 0.04 -7.73
CA PHE A 145 14.53 0.01 -9.10
C PHE A 145 15.78 0.88 -9.28
N ASN A 146 16.15 1.66 -8.25
CA ASN A 146 17.37 2.45 -8.15
C ASN A 146 17.87 2.41 -6.69
N VAL A 147 18.38 1.25 -6.28
CA VAL A 147 18.67 0.93 -4.87
C VAL A 147 19.88 1.73 -4.37
N ASN A 148 19.71 2.37 -3.22
CA ASN A 148 20.80 2.96 -2.43
C ASN A 148 20.69 2.54 -0.96
N ALA A 149 21.66 2.91 -0.13
CA ALA A 149 21.79 2.41 1.25
C ALA A 149 20.97 3.19 2.29
N ASP A 150 20.41 4.34 1.93
CA ASP A 150 19.62 5.15 2.87
C ASP A 150 18.31 4.45 3.22
N TYR A 151 17.80 4.66 4.43
CA TYR A 151 16.63 3.95 4.94
C TYR A 151 16.79 2.44 4.80
N PHE A 152 17.90 1.92 5.34
CA PHE A 152 18.41 0.59 5.02
C PHE A 152 17.42 -0.53 5.33
N SER A 153 16.90 -0.58 6.57
CA SER A 153 15.93 -1.60 6.99
C SER A 153 14.60 -1.48 6.23
N TYR A 154 14.14 -0.24 6.00
CA TYR A 154 12.96 0.01 5.16
C TYR A 154 13.15 -0.55 3.75
N THR A 155 14.27 -0.18 3.10
CA THR A 155 14.57 -0.62 1.72
C THR A 155 14.62 -2.14 1.61
N LEU A 156 15.26 -2.82 2.57
CA LEU A 156 15.30 -4.29 2.62
C LEU A 156 13.90 -4.90 2.79
N SER A 157 13.07 -4.33 3.67
CA SER A 157 11.70 -4.80 3.87
C SER A 157 10.84 -4.68 2.62
N LYS A 158 10.96 -3.56 1.90
CA LYS A 158 10.26 -3.33 0.63
C LYS A 158 10.81 -4.19 -0.52
N ALA A 159 12.12 -4.45 -0.56
CA ALA A 159 12.72 -5.38 -1.51
C ALA A 159 12.18 -6.82 -1.30
N GLY A 160 12.05 -7.25 -0.04
CA GLY A 160 11.37 -8.49 0.30
C GLY A 160 9.91 -8.52 -0.17
N LEU A 161 9.17 -7.43 0.02
CA LEU A 161 7.77 -7.33 -0.43
C LEU A 161 7.65 -7.34 -1.97
N LYS A 162 8.63 -6.77 -2.69
CA LYS A 162 8.71 -6.87 -4.14
C LYS A 162 8.85 -8.33 -4.59
N ALA A 163 9.80 -9.07 -4.01
CA ALA A 163 9.98 -10.49 -4.30
C ALA A 163 8.73 -11.31 -3.93
N MET A 164 8.11 -11.03 -2.77
CA MET A 164 6.87 -11.67 -2.34
C MET A 164 5.73 -11.41 -3.32
N THR A 165 5.60 -10.22 -3.91
CA THR A 165 4.60 -9.91 -4.93
C THR A 165 4.69 -10.87 -6.12
N GLU A 166 5.89 -11.11 -6.61
CA GLU A 166 6.14 -12.01 -7.74
C GLU A 166 5.92 -13.50 -7.38
N MET A 167 6.32 -13.90 -6.17
CA MET A 167 6.14 -15.27 -5.66
C MET A 167 4.64 -15.60 -5.50
N LEU A 168 3.90 -14.72 -4.84
CA LEU A 168 2.47 -14.92 -4.60
C LEU A 168 1.65 -14.84 -5.89
N ALA A 169 2.05 -14.01 -6.86
CA ALA A 169 1.40 -13.97 -8.16
C ALA A 169 1.46 -15.31 -8.90
N ARG A 170 2.52 -16.09 -8.69
CA ARG A 170 2.67 -17.43 -9.26
C ARG A 170 1.90 -18.49 -8.47
N ASP A 171 2.00 -18.45 -7.15
CA ASP A 171 1.46 -19.46 -6.26
C ASP A 171 -0.08 -19.39 -6.16
N LEU A 172 -0.64 -18.19 -6.11
CA LEU A 172 -2.07 -17.96 -5.95
C LEU A 172 -2.88 -18.00 -7.26
N ALA A 173 -2.21 -18.07 -8.40
CA ALA A 173 -2.90 -18.23 -9.68
C ALA A 173 -3.57 -19.63 -9.77
N PRO A 174 -4.75 -19.73 -10.44
CA PRO A 174 -5.50 -18.66 -11.14
C PRO A 174 -6.49 -17.92 -10.24
N SER A 175 -6.59 -18.24 -8.96
CA SER A 175 -7.65 -17.73 -8.07
C SER A 175 -7.46 -16.28 -7.68
N VAL A 176 -6.22 -15.88 -7.38
CA VAL A 176 -5.89 -14.53 -6.92
C VAL A 176 -4.75 -13.96 -7.76
N ARG A 177 -4.92 -12.73 -8.23
CA ARG A 177 -3.86 -11.94 -8.87
C ARG A 177 -3.11 -11.12 -7.81
N VAL A 178 -1.81 -10.94 -8.00
CA VAL A 178 -1.00 -10.11 -7.10
C VAL A 178 -0.17 -9.14 -7.92
N CYS A 179 -0.28 -7.85 -7.63
CA CYS A 179 0.42 -6.77 -8.33
C CYS A 179 1.06 -5.79 -7.34
N GLY A 180 1.90 -4.91 -7.83
CA GLY A 180 2.57 -3.88 -7.03
C GLY A 180 2.48 -2.50 -7.65
N ILE A 181 2.35 -1.47 -6.81
CA ILE A 181 2.52 -0.07 -7.19
C ILE A 181 3.77 0.44 -6.49
N ALA A 182 4.69 1.04 -7.22
CA ALA A 182 5.92 1.62 -6.72
C ALA A 182 5.88 3.15 -6.90
N PRO A 183 5.41 3.88 -5.88
CA PRO A 183 5.33 5.34 -5.95
C PRO A 183 6.70 5.99 -5.88
N GLY A 184 6.83 7.16 -6.53
CA GLY A 184 7.84 8.16 -6.21
C GLY A 184 7.40 9.04 -5.03
N LEU A 185 8.08 10.16 -4.86
CA LEU A 185 7.72 11.15 -3.85
C LEU A 185 6.34 11.74 -4.14
N THR A 186 5.31 11.28 -3.41
CA THR A 186 3.90 11.56 -3.71
C THR A 186 3.28 12.58 -2.76
N LEU A 187 3.63 12.56 -1.48
CA LEU A 187 3.05 13.42 -0.44
C LEU A 187 4.14 13.98 0.46
N PRO A 188 3.94 15.19 1.01
CA PRO A 188 4.89 15.78 1.95
C PRO A 188 5.18 14.85 3.12
N SER A 189 6.40 14.87 3.58
CA SER A 189 6.88 14.16 4.77
C SER A 189 7.03 15.19 5.91
N PRO A 190 6.92 14.78 7.19
CA PRO A 190 7.21 15.65 8.32
C PRO A 190 8.66 16.18 8.36
N TYR A 191 9.54 15.62 7.53
CA TYR A 191 10.96 15.95 7.48
C TYR A 191 11.29 17.07 6.48
N HIS A 192 10.32 17.58 5.69
CA HIS A 192 10.53 18.60 4.65
C HIS A 192 9.60 19.77 4.84
N SER A 193 10.11 20.96 4.55
CA SER A 193 9.27 22.14 4.31
C SER A 193 8.45 21.96 3.02
N GLU A 194 7.41 22.75 2.88
CA GLU A 194 6.56 22.73 1.68
C GLU A 194 7.36 23.06 0.40
N ASP A 195 8.25 24.06 0.48
CA ASP A 195 9.13 24.47 -0.63
C ASP A 195 10.13 23.37 -1.03
N GLU A 196 10.67 22.64 -0.05
CA GLU A 196 11.56 21.49 -0.31
C GLU A 196 10.80 20.36 -0.97
N PHE A 197 9.60 20.04 -0.46
CA PHE A 197 8.75 19.03 -1.08
C PHE A 197 8.45 19.38 -2.54
N GLU A 198 7.98 20.59 -2.83
CA GLU A 198 7.66 21.03 -4.19
C GLU A 198 8.87 20.91 -5.13
N ARG A 199 10.05 21.33 -4.68
CA ARG A 199 11.29 21.22 -5.46
C ARG A 199 11.63 19.75 -5.76
N LEU A 200 11.62 18.88 -4.75
CA LEU A 200 11.96 17.45 -4.88
C LEU A 200 10.90 16.69 -5.67
N HIS A 201 9.63 17.07 -5.52
CA HIS A 201 8.50 16.46 -6.20
C HIS A 201 8.59 16.63 -7.73
N HIS A 202 9.16 17.73 -8.19
CA HIS A 202 9.39 18.02 -9.61
C HIS A 202 10.81 17.67 -10.11
N ASP A 203 11.74 17.31 -9.22
CA ASP A 203 13.09 16.92 -9.61
C ASP A 203 13.13 15.43 -10.03
N ASN A 204 12.57 15.16 -11.18
CA ASN A 204 12.53 13.85 -11.82
C ASN A 204 12.58 14.01 -13.36
N PRO A 205 12.85 12.95 -14.13
CA PRO A 205 13.00 13.04 -15.59
C PRO A 205 11.81 13.64 -16.35
N LEU A 206 10.59 13.48 -15.87
CA LEU A 206 9.41 14.05 -16.50
C LEU A 206 9.09 15.47 -16.02
N GLY A 207 9.74 15.97 -14.95
CA GLY A 207 9.41 17.23 -14.31
C GLY A 207 8.00 17.26 -13.66
N VAL A 208 7.41 16.09 -13.43
CA VAL A 208 6.05 15.93 -12.88
C VAL A 208 6.08 14.87 -11.80
N GLY A 209 5.87 15.26 -10.55
CA GLY A 209 5.76 14.34 -9.45
C GLY A 209 4.41 13.60 -9.42
N PRO A 210 4.37 12.36 -8.89
CA PRO A 210 3.13 11.60 -8.81
C PRO A 210 2.19 12.15 -7.75
N THR A 211 0.92 12.12 -8.05
CA THR A 211 -0.16 12.46 -7.10
C THR A 211 -0.83 11.20 -6.56
N THR A 212 -1.63 11.32 -5.50
CA THR A 212 -2.46 10.22 -5.01
C THR A 212 -3.45 9.72 -6.06
N GLU A 213 -3.95 10.61 -6.93
CA GLU A 213 -4.83 10.25 -8.04
C GLU A 213 -4.12 9.39 -9.10
N ASP A 214 -2.83 9.62 -9.35
CA ASP A 214 -2.04 8.77 -10.25
C ASP A 214 -1.90 7.35 -9.68
N LEU A 215 -1.70 7.22 -8.36
CA LEU A 215 -1.68 5.93 -7.69
C LEU A 215 -3.05 5.23 -7.74
N VAL A 216 -4.13 5.99 -7.59
CA VAL A 216 -5.51 5.49 -7.75
C VAL A 216 -5.74 4.98 -9.17
N ARG A 217 -5.25 5.68 -10.21
CA ARG A 217 -5.33 5.19 -11.59
C ARG A 217 -4.58 3.88 -11.79
N ALA A 218 -3.41 3.74 -11.20
CA ALA A 218 -2.65 2.48 -11.24
C ALA A 218 -3.39 1.34 -10.53
N LEU A 219 -4.01 1.60 -9.38
CA LEU A 219 -4.84 0.64 -8.66
C LEU A 219 -6.04 0.20 -9.51
N ARG A 220 -6.76 1.15 -10.11
CA ARG A 220 -7.90 0.87 -11.02
C ARG A 220 -7.47 0.06 -12.24
N PHE A 221 -6.30 0.38 -12.82
CA PHE A 221 -5.74 -0.41 -13.92
C PHE A 221 -5.56 -1.88 -13.53
N PHE A 222 -4.96 -2.17 -12.39
CA PHE A 222 -4.81 -3.55 -11.93
C PHE A 222 -6.14 -4.23 -11.61
N ARG A 223 -7.07 -3.50 -10.99
CA ARG A 223 -8.41 -4.02 -10.68
C ARG A 223 -9.15 -4.44 -11.94
N ASP A 224 -9.14 -3.57 -12.94
CA ASP A 224 -9.96 -3.71 -14.13
C ASP A 224 -9.31 -4.56 -15.25
N SER A 225 -8.01 -4.93 -15.08
CA SER A 225 -7.23 -5.67 -16.07
C SER A 225 -7.05 -7.14 -15.65
N ALA A 226 -8.03 -7.97 -15.91
CA ALA A 226 -8.05 -9.38 -15.49
C ALA A 226 -6.81 -10.22 -15.90
N PRO A 227 -6.15 -10.04 -17.07
CA PRO A 227 -4.98 -10.83 -17.44
C PRO A 227 -3.65 -10.35 -16.82
N VAL A 228 -3.68 -9.33 -15.94
CA VAL A 228 -2.48 -8.74 -15.35
C VAL A 228 -2.25 -9.30 -13.94
N SER A 229 -1.12 -9.99 -13.74
CA SER A 229 -0.64 -10.47 -12.45
C SER A 229 0.90 -10.47 -12.44
N GLY A 230 1.52 -10.35 -11.27
CA GLY A 230 2.97 -10.31 -11.10
C GLY A 230 3.65 -9.02 -11.59
N GLN A 231 2.87 -8.03 -12.01
CA GLN A 231 3.39 -6.77 -12.53
C GLN A 231 3.54 -5.71 -11.44
N ILE A 232 4.59 -4.92 -11.57
CA ILE A 232 4.85 -3.76 -10.71
C ILE A 232 4.95 -2.53 -11.62
N VAL A 233 4.16 -1.51 -11.31
CA VAL A 233 4.16 -0.24 -12.04
C VAL A 233 4.80 0.84 -11.17
N CYS A 234 5.87 1.46 -11.69
CA CYS A 234 6.43 2.66 -11.11
C CYS A 234 5.55 3.86 -11.48
N VAL A 235 5.16 4.63 -10.47
CA VAL A 235 4.39 5.87 -10.61
C VAL A 235 5.22 6.96 -9.94
N ASP A 236 6.24 7.46 -10.63
CA ASP A 236 7.34 8.21 -10.02
C ASP A 236 7.94 9.32 -10.92
N GLY A 237 7.32 9.66 -12.04
CA GLY A 237 7.85 10.64 -12.98
C GLY A 237 9.16 10.20 -13.68
N GLY A 238 9.48 8.90 -13.63
CA GLY A 238 10.75 8.36 -14.13
C GLY A 238 11.90 8.46 -13.13
N GLN A 239 11.65 8.79 -11.88
CA GLN A 239 12.65 8.97 -10.84
C GLN A 239 13.56 7.74 -10.67
N HIS A 240 13.04 6.53 -10.86
CA HIS A 240 13.83 5.30 -10.80
C HIS A 240 14.90 5.18 -11.91
N PHE A 241 14.84 5.99 -12.97
CA PHE A 241 15.87 6.04 -14.01
C PHE A 241 16.93 7.13 -13.77
N ASP A 242 16.77 7.98 -12.76
CA ASP A 242 17.68 9.09 -12.54
C ASP A 242 19.04 8.61 -12.00
N PRO A 243 20.12 8.68 -12.79
CA PRO A 243 21.44 8.22 -12.37
C PRO A 243 22.08 9.12 -11.31
N ARG A 244 21.51 10.29 -11.03
CA ARG A 244 22.00 11.24 -10.00
C ARG A 244 21.64 10.75 -8.60
N LEU A 245 20.60 9.91 -8.46
CA LEU A 245 20.12 9.42 -7.17
C LEU A 245 21.01 8.30 -6.63
N THR A 246 22.20 8.67 -6.20
CA THR A 246 23.11 7.77 -5.45
C THR A 246 22.71 7.67 -3.98
N ARG A 247 21.85 8.58 -3.52
CA ARG A 247 21.26 8.63 -2.18
C ARG A 247 19.74 8.83 -2.29
N ASP A 248 19.02 8.59 -1.21
CA ASP A 248 17.58 8.91 -1.14
C ASP A 248 17.36 10.42 -1.35
N VAL A 249 16.22 10.78 -1.95
CA VAL A 249 15.83 12.18 -2.13
C VAL A 249 15.84 12.96 -0.81
N PHE A 250 15.61 12.27 0.31
CA PHE A 250 15.67 12.82 1.65
C PHE A 250 17.09 12.95 2.20
N GLY A 251 18.09 12.27 1.64
CA GLY A 251 19.49 12.34 2.01
C GLY A 251 20.37 13.16 1.04
N ALA A 252 19.78 13.71 -0.01
CA ALA A 252 20.48 14.50 -1.03
C ALA A 252 20.56 16.02 -0.70
N LEU A 253 20.17 16.42 0.51
CA LEU A 253 20.18 17.81 1.00
C LEU A 253 21.41 18.11 1.84
#